data_543e9e284d1ee0445220b64f927a2b26
#
_entry.id   543e9e284d1ee0445220b64f927a2b26
#
_cell.length_a   1.000
_cell.length_b   1.000
_cell.length_c   1.000
_cell.angle_alpha   90.00
_cell.angle_beta   90.00
_cell.angle_gamma   90.00
#
_symmetry.space_group_name_H-M   'P 1'
#
loop_
_entity.id
_entity.type
_entity.pdbx_description
1 polymer ?
#
loop_
_entity_poly.entity_id
_entity_poly.type
_entity_poly.pdbx_seq_one_letter_code
_entity_poly.pdbx_strand_id
1 'polypeptide(L)'
;MLSFKNVTEVKDFVSKREIEFISLYLSDIDGRLREVTIPAESFSKKTLELGIGFDASNFGFAEVDRSDMILKPDLDVAFVDPVETERRVLCFFCHMLEVDSRARFTQDLRHLVPRTLELLKAEGIADAAAVGVELEFHVLDQLFSVRTPREQSFRVESLEMVSPPGGEEVYRIAPKRGYFRAEPNDHLFSI
;
A
#
# COMPACT_ATOMS: atom_id res chain seq x y z
N MET A 1 -11.23 -6.29 6.38
CA MET A 1 -10.12 -5.99 7.28
C MET A 1 -10.19 -6.95 8.45
N LEU A 2 -9.05 -7.47 8.94
CA LEU A 2 -8.94 -8.39 10.07
C LEU A 2 -8.33 -7.64 11.26
N SER A 3 -8.68 -8.07 12.49
CA SER A 3 -8.07 -7.60 13.72
C SER A 3 -7.81 -8.81 14.63
N PHE A 4 -6.69 -8.81 15.32
CA PHE A 4 -6.26 -9.89 16.21
C PHE A 4 -5.92 -9.33 17.59
N LYS A 5 -6.35 -10.02 18.64
CA LYS A 5 -6.08 -9.59 20.02
C LYS A 5 -4.64 -9.91 20.48
N ASN A 6 -4.07 -10.96 19.93
CA ASN A 6 -2.75 -11.46 20.34
C ASN A 6 -2.13 -12.40 19.31
N VAL A 7 -0.89 -12.81 19.56
CA VAL A 7 -0.13 -13.70 18.66
C VAL A 7 -0.80 -15.08 18.50
N THR A 8 -1.50 -15.57 19.48
CA THR A 8 -2.16 -16.87 19.42
C THR A 8 -3.24 -16.85 18.36
N GLU A 9 -4.09 -15.84 18.36
CA GLU A 9 -5.12 -15.66 17.33
C GLU A 9 -4.52 -15.55 15.91
N VAL A 10 -3.38 -14.86 15.77
CA VAL A 10 -2.67 -14.80 14.47
C VAL A 10 -2.20 -16.19 14.05
N LYS A 11 -1.57 -16.95 14.96
CA LYS A 11 -1.09 -18.30 14.66
C LYS A 11 -2.21 -19.28 14.32
N ASP A 12 -3.32 -19.18 15.03
CA ASP A 12 -4.50 -20.00 14.75
C ASP A 12 -5.08 -19.67 13.36
N PHE A 13 -5.11 -18.38 13.02
CA PHE A 13 -5.53 -17.93 11.69
C PHE A 13 -4.57 -18.40 10.59
N VAL A 14 -3.26 -18.23 10.81
CA VAL A 14 -2.20 -18.71 9.91
C VAL A 14 -2.36 -20.20 9.62
N SER A 15 -2.48 -21.01 10.67
CA SER A 15 -2.65 -22.45 10.54
C SER A 15 -3.95 -22.83 9.83
N LYS A 16 -5.08 -22.23 10.26
CA LYS A 16 -6.41 -22.54 9.71
C LYS A 16 -6.57 -22.13 8.25
N ARG A 17 -5.89 -21.08 7.83
CA ARG A 17 -5.94 -20.53 6.46
C ARG A 17 -4.75 -20.97 5.60
N GLU A 18 -3.85 -21.77 6.16
CA GLU A 18 -2.62 -22.24 5.49
C GLU A 18 -1.81 -21.06 4.92
N ILE A 19 -1.65 -20.01 5.72
CA ILE A 19 -0.85 -18.83 5.35
C ILE A 19 0.63 -19.23 5.31
N GLU A 20 1.29 -18.93 4.21
CA GLU A 20 2.70 -19.27 3.97
C GLU A 20 3.64 -18.13 4.35
N PHE A 21 3.21 -16.90 4.12
CA PHE A 21 4.01 -15.70 4.36
C PHE A 21 3.24 -14.64 5.12
N ILE A 22 3.97 -13.80 5.81
CA ILE A 22 3.44 -12.58 6.44
C ILE A 22 4.19 -11.40 5.84
N SER A 23 3.45 -10.47 5.25
CA SER A 23 3.96 -9.22 4.72
C SER A 23 3.67 -8.07 5.69
N LEU A 24 4.72 -7.32 5.98
CA LEU A 24 4.72 -6.17 6.88
C LEU A 24 4.78 -4.91 6.04
N TYR A 25 3.68 -4.19 5.97
CA TYR A 25 3.55 -2.99 5.15
C TYR A 25 3.90 -1.71 5.89
N LEU A 26 4.61 -0.84 5.21
CA LEU A 26 4.89 0.54 5.61
C LEU A 26 4.68 1.47 4.41
N SER A 27 4.46 2.76 4.67
CA SER A 27 4.50 3.77 3.63
C SER A 27 5.86 4.45 3.64
N ASP A 28 6.51 4.59 2.47
CA ASP A 28 7.72 5.39 2.37
C ASP A 28 7.40 6.90 2.37
N ILE A 29 8.45 7.73 2.32
CA ILE A 29 8.30 9.19 2.36
C ILE A 29 7.54 9.75 1.14
N ASP A 30 7.57 9.02 0.02
CA ASP A 30 6.83 9.37 -1.20
C ASP A 30 5.37 8.90 -1.17
N GLY A 31 4.94 8.26 -0.08
CA GLY A 31 3.60 7.70 0.08
C GLY A 31 3.40 6.35 -0.62
N ARG A 32 4.47 5.72 -1.08
CA ARG A 32 4.38 4.39 -1.70
C ARG A 32 4.30 3.32 -0.64
N LEU A 33 3.45 2.33 -0.88
CA LEU A 33 3.39 1.15 -0.05
C LEU A 33 4.63 0.27 -0.30
N ARG A 34 5.31 -0.08 0.78
CA ARG A 34 6.49 -0.95 0.81
C ARG A 34 6.23 -2.12 1.73
N GLU A 35 6.98 -3.21 1.53
CA GLU A 35 6.81 -4.41 2.33
C GLU A 35 8.13 -5.06 2.71
N VAL A 36 8.09 -5.75 3.85
CA VAL A 36 9.08 -6.74 4.28
C VAL A 36 8.33 -8.04 4.53
N THR A 37 8.68 -9.09 3.81
CA THR A 37 8.01 -10.39 3.90
C THR A 37 8.83 -11.38 4.72
N ILE A 38 8.17 -12.11 5.59
CA ILE A 38 8.77 -13.19 6.40
C ILE A 38 7.95 -14.48 6.23
N PRO A 39 8.57 -15.66 6.40
CA PRO A 39 7.83 -16.91 6.50
C PRO A 39 6.85 -16.85 7.69
N ALA A 40 5.62 -17.37 7.49
CA ALA A 40 4.59 -17.30 8.52
C ALA A 40 4.98 -18.03 9.82
N GLU A 41 5.78 -19.09 9.72
CA GLU A 41 6.33 -19.83 10.86
C GLU A 41 7.27 -18.99 11.75
N SER A 42 7.92 -17.98 11.17
CA SER A 42 8.80 -17.04 11.88
C SER A 42 8.02 -16.01 12.70
N PHE A 43 6.71 -15.87 12.47
CA PHE A 43 5.89 -14.94 13.22
C PHE A 43 5.64 -15.44 14.65
N SER A 44 6.05 -14.66 15.62
CA SER A 44 6.07 -15.08 17.03
C SER A 44 5.71 -13.95 17.98
N LYS A 45 5.59 -14.26 19.26
CA LYS A 45 5.45 -13.25 20.32
C LYS A 45 6.61 -12.24 20.27
N LYS A 46 7.82 -12.71 19.97
CA LYS A 46 9.00 -11.85 19.81
C LYS A 46 8.84 -10.86 18.65
N THR A 47 8.25 -11.30 17.54
CA THR A 47 7.94 -10.43 16.39
C THR A 47 7.01 -9.30 16.79
N LEU A 48 5.99 -9.56 17.62
CA LEU A 48 5.07 -8.54 18.11
C LEU A 48 5.71 -7.60 19.14
N GLU A 49 6.52 -8.12 20.04
CA GLU A 49 7.13 -7.34 21.12
C GLU A 49 8.32 -6.51 20.62
N LEU A 50 9.20 -7.12 19.84
CA LEU A 50 10.44 -6.50 19.38
C LEU A 50 10.32 -5.88 17.98
N GLY A 51 9.35 -6.31 17.18
CA GLY A 51 9.27 -5.96 15.77
C GLY A 51 10.32 -6.67 14.92
N ILE A 52 10.41 -6.25 13.66
CA ILE A 52 11.37 -6.73 12.66
C ILE A 52 12.24 -5.55 12.24
N GLY A 53 13.57 -5.74 12.34
CA GLY A 53 14.54 -4.76 11.86
C GLY A 53 14.54 -4.66 10.35
N PHE A 54 14.69 -3.46 9.82
CA PHE A 54 14.84 -3.18 8.39
C PHE A 54 15.70 -1.94 8.15
N ASP A 55 16.28 -1.87 6.97
CA ASP A 55 17.06 -0.71 6.53
C ASP A 55 16.15 0.36 5.91
N ALA A 56 15.94 1.45 6.63
CA ALA A 56 15.06 2.55 6.22
C ALA A 56 15.70 3.51 5.21
N SER A 57 17.00 3.41 4.93
CA SER A 57 17.66 4.23 3.91
C SER A 57 17.09 3.97 2.51
N ASN A 58 16.69 2.72 2.24
CA ASN A 58 16.08 2.32 0.99
C ASN A 58 14.69 2.95 0.76
N PHE A 59 14.10 3.57 1.77
CA PHE A 59 12.75 4.15 1.75
C PHE A 59 12.75 5.67 1.93
N GLY A 60 13.95 6.29 1.94
CA GLY A 60 14.13 7.73 2.01
C GLY A 60 13.97 8.34 3.42
N PHE A 61 13.89 7.52 4.47
CA PHE A 61 13.67 8.01 5.83
C PHE A 61 14.93 8.34 6.62
N ALA A 62 16.06 7.75 6.25
CA ALA A 62 17.28 7.91 7.02
C ALA A 62 18.51 7.86 6.12
N GLU A 63 19.61 8.41 6.61
CA GLU A 63 20.91 8.25 6.02
C GLU A 63 21.49 6.88 6.37
N VAL A 64 22.41 6.38 5.54
CA VAL A 64 22.92 4.99 5.64
C VAL A 64 23.57 4.67 7.00
N ASP A 65 24.16 5.66 7.65
CA ASP A 65 24.83 5.51 8.94
C ASP A 65 23.88 5.38 10.15
N ARG A 66 22.59 5.67 9.96
CA ARG A 66 21.52 5.59 10.99
C ARG A 66 20.22 5.03 10.41
N SER A 67 20.34 4.06 9.51
CA SER A 67 19.22 3.59 8.73
C SER A 67 18.41 2.46 9.39
N ASP A 68 18.92 1.83 10.42
CA ASP A 68 18.24 0.73 11.09
C ASP A 68 16.99 1.22 11.83
N MET A 69 15.85 0.65 11.47
CA MET A 69 14.55 0.88 12.10
C MET A 69 13.82 -0.43 12.34
N ILE A 70 12.70 -0.34 13.02
CA ILE A 70 11.90 -1.50 13.41
C ILE A 70 10.49 -1.34 12.85
N LEU A 71 10.00 -2.39 12.17
CA LEU A 71 8.59 -2.56 11.85
C LEU A 71 7.88 -3.33 12.96
N LYS A 72 6.91 -2.71 13.58
CA LYS A 72 6.03 -3.34 14.57
C LYS A 72 4.64 -3.55 13.97
N PRO A 73 4.19 -4.81 13.79
CA PRO A 73 2.88 -5.10 13.25
C PRO A 73 1.76 -4.49 14.09
N ASP A 74 0.80 -3.87 13.42
CA ASP A 74 -0.46 -3.41 14.01
C ASP A 74 -1.49 -4.52 13.90
N LEU A 75 -1.86 -5.13 15.01
CA LEU A 75 -2.79 -6.25 15.04
C LEU A 75 -4.23 -5.85 14.73
N ASP A 76 -4.56 -4.56 14.81
CA ASP A 76 -5.91 -4.08 14.52
C ASP A 76 -6.16 -3.91 13.03
N VAL A 77 -5.10 -3.95 12.21
CA VAL A 77 -5.20 -3.68 10.76
C VAL A 77 -4.44 -4.72 9.96
N ALA A 78 -5.14 -5.82 9.64
CA ALA A 78 -4.60 -6.90 8.82
C ALA A 78 -5.56 -7.29 7.68
N PHE A 79 -5.04 -7.97 6.66
CA PHE A 79 -5.82 -8.54 5.56
C PHE A 79 -5.06 -9.67 4.89
N VAL A 80 -5.78 -10.56 4.21
CA VAL A 80 -5.16 -11.52 3.29
C VAL A 80 -4.96 -10.82 1.95
N ASP A 81 -3.78 -10.96 1.34
CA ASP A 81 -3.49 -10.33 0.06
C ASP A 81 -4.51 -10.77 -0.99
N PRO A 82 -5.26 -9.83 -1.59
CA PRO A 82 -6.27 -10.17 -2.58
C PRO A 82 -5.69 -10.35 -4.00
N VAL A 83 -4.44 -9.95 -4.23
CA VAL A 83 -3.80 -9.93 -5.55
C VAL A 83 -2.88 -11.13 -5.73
N GLU A 84 -2.19 -11.54 -4.65
CA GLU A 84 -1.31 -12.71 -4.67
C GLU A 84 -2.15 -13.99 -4.71
N THR A 85 -2.09 -14.71 -5.84
CA THR A 85 -2.92 -15.91 -6.09
C THR A 85 -2.15 -17.22 -5.96
N GLU A 86 -0.82 -17.18 -6.07
CA GLU A 86 0.02 -18.39 -6.00
C GLU A 86 0.35 -18.78 -4.57
N ARG A 87 0.34 -17.82 -3.66
CA ARG A 87 0.71 -17.99 -2.25
C ARG A 87 -0.32 -17.33 -1.34
N ARG A 88 -0.47 -17.86 -0.16
CA ARG A 88 -1.36 -17.27 0.84
C ARG A 88 -0.56 -16.37 1.75
N VAL A 89 -0.80 -15.06 1.63
CA VAL A 89 -0.06 -14.03 2.35
C VAL A 89 -1.00 -13.29 3.31
N LEU A 90 -0.63 -13.21 4.59
CA LEU A 90 -1.28 -12.36 5.58
C LEU A 90 -0.50 -11.07 5.73
N CYS A 91 -1.16 -9.95 5.50
CA CYS A 91 -0.56 -8.62 5.51
C CYS A 91 -0.92 -7.86 6.77
N PHE A 92 0.06 -7.19 7.37
CA PHE A 92 -0.12 -6.25 8.46
C PHE A 92 0.41 -4.88 8.06
N PHE A 93 -0.35 -3.84 8.34
CA PHE A 93 0.25 -2.52 8.40
C PHE A 93 1.08 -2.39 9.67
N CYS A 94 2.22 -1.71 9.58
CA CYS A 94 3.16 -1.61 10.68
C CYS A 94 3.34 -0.17 11.16
N HIS A 95 3.79 -0.05 12.39
CA HIS A 95 4.35 1.17 12.93
C HIS A 95 5.87 1.11 12.80
N MET A 96 6.49 2.22 12.41
CA MET A 96 7.93 2.35 12.43
C MET A 96 8.40 2.86 13.80
N LEU A 97 9.41 2.19 14.36
CA LEU A 97 10.03 2.55 15.63
C LEU A 97 11.53 2.76 15.46
N GLU A 98 12.06 3.70 16.22
CA GLU A 98 13.50 3.88 16.36
C GLU A 98 14.12 2.70 17.14
N VAL A 99 15.33 2.27 16.77
CA VAL A 99 15.97 1.10 17.37
C VAL A 99 16.29 1.34 18.85
N ASP A 100 16.89 2.47 19.16
CA ASP A 100 17.41 2.76 20.50
C ASP A 100 16.31 3.14 21.49
N SER A 101 15.47 4.10 21.11
CA SER A 101 14.43 4.65 21.97
C SER A 101 13.16 3.82 22.02
N ARG A 102 12.93 2.98 21.01
CA ARG A 102 11.67 2.26 20.78
C ARG A 102 10.47 3.22 20.61
N ALA A 103 10.72 4.49 20.51
CA ALA A 103 9.69 5.47 20.23
C ALA A 103 9.18 5.32 18.80
N ARG A 104 7.95 5.75 18.56
CA ARG A 104 7.40 5.83 17.21
C ARG A 104 8.19 6.85 16.40
N PHE A 105 8.61 6.44 15.22
CA PHE A 105 9.31 7.32 14.30
C PHE A 105 8.43 8.49 13.88
N THR A 106 8.95 9.70 14.02
CA THR A 106 8.13 10.93 13.88
C THR A 106 7.68 11.22 12.45
N GLN A 107 8.42 10.69 11.47
CA GLN A 107 8.09 10.84 10.04
C GLN A 107 7.30 9.65 9.47
N ASP A 108 6.95 8.67 10.30
CA ASP A 108 6.01 7.61 9.92
C ASP A 108 4.65 8.22 9.56
N LEU A 109 4.23 8.09 8.31
CA LEU A 109 2.97 8.65 7.83
C LEU A 109 1.77 8.13 8.62
N ARG A 110 1.81 6.87 9.06
CA ARG A 110 0.78 6.31 9.94
C ARG A 110 0.81 6.89 11.35
N HIS A 111 1.89 7.52 11.76
CA HIS A 111 1.96 8.23 13.03
C HIS A 111 1.45 9.68 12.92
N LEU A 112 1.54 10.30 11.76
CA LEU A 112 1.09 11.67 11.54
C LEU A 112 -0.43 11.82 11.71
N VAL A 113 -1.21 10.88 11.22
CA VAL A 113 -2.69 10.96 11.29
C VAL A 113 -3.20 11.01 12.74
N PRO A 114 -2.85 10.06 13.63
CA PRO A 114 -3.24 10.14 15.04
C PRO A 114 -2.78 11.44 15.72
N ARG A 115 -1.55 11.89 15.47
CA ARG A 115 -1.04 13.15 16.05
C ARG A 115 -1.84 14.35 15.58
N THR A 116 -2.24 14.36 14.31
CA THR A 116 -3.10 15.45 13.79
C THR A 116 -4.46 15.45 14.46
N LEU A 117 -5.07 14.27 14.68
CA LEU A 117 -6.34 14.16 15.40
C LEU A 117 -6.20 14.61 16.87
N GLU A 118 -5.12 14.25 17.54
CA GLU A 118 -4.83 14.72 18.90
C GLU A 118 -4.68 16.23 18.96
N LEU A 119 -4.00 16.84 17.98
CA LEU A 119 -3.87 18.27 17.86
C LEU A 119 -5.23 18.95 17.66
N LEU A 120 -6.04 18.48 16.72
CA LEU A 120 -7.40 19.02 16.48
C LEU A 120 -8.23 19.02 17.74
N LYS A 121 -8.15 17.95 18.53
CA LYS A 121 -8.85 17.82 19.81
C LYS A 121 -8.27 18.75 20.87
N ALA A 122 -6.95 18.85 20.99
CA ALA A 122 -6.29 19.73 21.96
C ALA A 122 -6.61 21.22 21.71
N GLU A 123 -6.68 21.61 20.44
CA GLU A 123 -7.04 22.98 20.02
C GLU A 123 -8.57 23.25 20.08
N GLY A 124 -9.37 22.28 20.46
CA GLY A 124 -10.83 22.43 20.52
C GLY A 124 -11.51 22.60 19.17
N ILE A 125 -10.84 22.17 18.06
CA ILE A 125 -11.36 22.32 16.70
C ILE A 125 -12.35 21.21 16.36
N ALA A 126 -11.97 19.93 16.64
CA ALA A 126 -12.78 18.78 16.35
C ALA A 126 -12.38 17.57 17.20
N ASP A 127 -13.36 16.70 17.52
CA ASP A 127 -13.13 15.42 18.23
C ASP A 127 -12.85 14.27 17.27
N ALA A 128 -13.20 14.41 15.99
CA ALA A 128 -13.02 13.41 14.95
C ALA A 128 -12.86 14.07 13.58
N ALA A 129 -12.26 13.33 12.65
CA ALA A 129 -12.19 13.69 11.25
C ALA A 129 -12.75 12.54 10.39
N ALA A 130 -13.59 12.88 9.41
CA ALA A 130 -14.05 11.96 8.39
C ALA A 130 -13.27 12.23 7.09
N VAL A 131 -12.74 11.17 6.48
CA VAL A 131 -11.99 11.24 5.24
C VAL A 131 -12.65 10.36 4.20
N GLY A 132 -12.95 10.92 3.03
CA GLY A 132 -13.35 10.19 1.83
C GLY A 132 -12.12 9.96 0.95
N VAL A 133 -11.93 8.73 0.48
CA VAL A 133 -10.88 8.40 -0.47
C VAL A 133 -11.52 8.31 -1.86
N GLU A 134 -10.98 9.10 -2.80
CA GLU A 134 -11.35 9.06 -4.21
C GLU A 134 -10.20 8.43 -4.99
N LEU A 135 -10.52 7.42 -5.80
CA LEU A 135 -9.55 6.72 -6.63
C LEU A 135 -9.77 7.09 -8.09
N GLU A 136 -8.73 7.62 -8.73
CA GLU A 136 -8.72 7.93 -10.15
C GLU A 136 -7.78 6.96 -10.87
N PHE A 137 -8.26 6.33 -11.94
CA PHE A 137 -7.47 5.36 -12.68
C PHE A 137 -7.93 5.26 -14.14
N HIS A 138 -7.06 4.70 -14.98
CA HIS A 138 -7.39 4.36 -16.35
C HIS A 138 -7.59 2.86 -16.49
N VAL A 139 -8.66 2.46 -17.16
CA VAL A 139 -8.88 1.08 -17.59
C VAL A 139 -8.35 0.93 -19.01
N LEU A 140 -7.47 -0.03 -19.21
CA LEU A 140 -6.79 -0.26 -20.49
C LEU A 140 -7.02 -1.70 -20.92
N ASP A 141 -7.25 -1.95 -22.20
CA ASP A 141 -7.33 -3.31 -22.72
C ASP A 141 -5.95 -3.96 -22.79
N GLN A 142 -4.94 -3.18 -23.20
CA GLN A 142 -3.57 -3.65 -23.23
C GLN A 142 -2.57 -2.54 -22.88
N LEU A 143 -1.52 -2.93 -22.17
CA LEU A 143 -0.35 -2.10 -21.89
C LEU A 143 0.91 -2.83 -22.35
N PHE A 144 1.63 -2.23 -23.29
CA PHE A 144 2.96 -2.67 -23.70
C PHE A 144 3.99 -1.76 -23.06
N SER A 145 4.96 -2.33 -22.36
CA SER A 145 6.04 -1.56 -21.75
C SER A 145 7.40 -2.16 -22.09
N VAL A 146 8.32 -1.28 -22.49
CA VAL A 146 9.73 -1.62 -22.66
C VAL A 146 10.51 -0.87 -21.59
N ARG A 147 11.33 -1.61 -20.84
CA ARG A 147 12.13 -1.04 -19.76
C ARG A 147 13.52 -1.66 -19.79
N THR A 148 14.44 -1.00 -20.51
CA THR A 148 15.84 -1.39 -20.61
C THR A 148 16.73 -0.22 -20.19
N PRO A 149 18.04 -0.43 -19.95
CA PRO A 149 18.95 0.69 -19.68
C PRO A 149 19.05 1.71 -20.83
N ARG A 150 18.61 1.35 -22.04
CA ARG A 150 18.71 2.19 -23.23
C ARG A 150 17.39 2.74 -23.73
N GLU A 151 16.27 2.17 -23.27
CA GLU A 151 14.95 2.52 -23.78
C GLU A 151 13.92 2.40 -22.67
N GLN A 152 13.07 3.42 -22.58
CA GLN A 152 11.84 3.36 -21.82
C GLN A 152 10.72 3.83 -22.72
N SER A 153 9.78 2.97 -23.01
CA SER A 153 8.60 3.29 -23.79
C SER A 153 7.37 2.56 -23.24
N PHE A 154 6.20 3.12 -23.49
CA PHE A 154 4.96 2.43 -23.26
C PHE A 154 3.98 2.73 -24.37
N ARG A 155 3.14 1.76 -24.68
CA ARG A 155 1.99 1.89 -25.58
C ARG A 155 0.77 1.33 -24.87
N VAL A 156 -0.32 2.05 -24.90
CA VAL A 156 -1.60 1.64 -24.36
C VAL A 156 -2.57 1.41 -25.50
N GLU A 157 -3.44 0.43 -25.34
CA GLU A 157 -4.57 0.16 -26.25
C GLU A 157 -5.85 0.11 -25.45
N SER A 158 -6.90 0.68 -26.02
CA SER A 158 -8.25 0.65 -25.49
C SER A 158 -9.23 0.55 -26.65
N LEU A 159 -10.32 -0.19 -26.46
CA LEU A 159 -11.43 -0.29 -27.41
C LEU A 159 -12.11 1.08 -27.64
N GLU A 160 -11.92 2.02 -26.73
CA GLU A 160 -12.42 3.39 -26.85
C GLU A 160 -11.46 4.32 -27.62
N MET A 161 -10.33 3.82 -28.10
CA MET A 161 -9.44 4.56 -28.98
C MET A 161 -10.08 4.73 -30.35
N VAL A 162 -10.29 5.98 -30.74
CA VAL A 162 -10.82 6.30 -32.07
C VAL A 162 -9.66 6.49 -33.01
N SER A 163 -9.47 5.55 -33.93
CA SER A 163 -8.51 5.71 -35.04
C SER A 163 -9.09 6.70 -36.07
N PRO A 164 -8.40 7.81 -36.37
CA PRO A 164 -8.82 8.70 -37.43
C PRO A 164 -8.72 8.02 -38.79
N PRO A 165 -9.50 8.44 -39.79
CA PRO A 165 -9.38 7.97 -41.16
C PRO A 165 -7.97 8.28 -41.67
N GLY A 166 -7.17 7.24 -41.97
CA GLY A 166 -5.78 7.40 -42.42
C GLY A 166 -4.75 6.56 -41.70
N GLY A 167 -5.13 5.82 -40.65
CA GLY A 167 -4.29 4.79 -40.04
C GLY A 167 -3.30 5.27 -38.98
N GLU A 168 -3.33 6.53 -38.58
CA GLU A 168 -2.64 6.96 -37.36
C GLU A 168 -3.57 6.75 -36.17
N GLU A 169 -3.19 5.86 -35.28
CA GLU A 169 -3.87 5.67 -33.99
C GLU A 169 -3.66 6.93 -33.15
N VAL A 170 -4.67 7.76 -33.03
CA VAL A 170 -4.64 8.93 -32.15
C VAL A 170 -5.46 8.60 -30.90
N TYR A 171 -4.77 8.48 -29.79
CA TYR A 171 -5.39 8.44 -28.48
C TYR A 171 -6.06 9.78 -28.18
N ARG A 172 -7.38 9.84 -28.35
CA ARG A 172 -8.16 11.01 -27.97
C ARG A 172 -8.71 10.86 -26.54
N ILE A 173 -7.85 10.88 -25.56
CA ILE A 173 -8.29 11.46 -24.29
C ILE A 173 -8.41 12.96 -24.58
N ALA A 174 -9.62 13.48 -24.57
CA ALA A 174 -9.80 14.93 -24.68
C ALA A 174 -8.97 15.59 -23.58
N PRO A 175 -8.09 16.55 -23.91
CA PRO A 175 -7.29 17.24 -22.91
C PRO A 175 -8.19 17.71 -21.76
N LYS A 176 -7.84 17.45 -20.51
CA LYS A 176 -8.57 17.79 -19.28
C LYS A 176 -9.87 16.99 -19.00
N ARG A 177 -10.16 15.93 -19.71
CA ARG A 177 -11.27 15.04 -19.40
C ARG A 177 -10.72 13.63 -19.16
N GLY A 178 -9.98 13.44 -18.06
CA GLY A 178 -9.60 12.13 -17.57
C GLY A 178 -10.74 11.39 -16.90
N TYR A 179 -11.89 12.04 -16.73
CA TYR A 179 -13.04 11.45 -16.06
C TYR A 179 -13.88 10.65 -17.02
N PHE A 180 -14.30 9.53 -16.54
CA PHE A 180 -15.22 8.65 -17.18
C PHE A 180 -16.58 9.35 -17.34
N ARG A 181 -17.14 9.35 -18.52
CA ARG A 181 -18.51 9.80 -18.71
C ARG A 181 -19.43 8.65 -18.37
N ALA A 182 -20.28 8.82 -17.37
CA ALA A 182 -21.37 7.89 -17.11
C ALA A 182 -22.39 7.97 -18.26
N GLU A 183 -22.12 7.27 -19.35
CA GLU A 183 -23.01 7.18 -20.51
C GLU A 183 -23.73 5.82 -20.51
N PRO A 184 -24.93 5.72 -21.10
CA PRO A 184 -25.72 4.48 -21.08
C PRO A 184 -25.01 3.24 -21.67
N ASN A 185 -23.99 3.43 -22.50
CA ASN A 185 -23.22 2.36 -23.14
C ASN A 185 -21.82 2.20 -22.56
N ASP A 186 -21.65 2.64 -21.35
CA ASP A 186 -20.35 2.62 -20.67
C ASP A 186 -20.01 1.20 -20.24
N HIS A 187 -18.95 0.63 -20.82
CA HIS A 187 -18.56 -0.77 -20.61
C HIS A 187 -18.09 -1.06 -19.18
N LEU A 188 -17.74 -0.06 -18.40
CA LEU A 188 -17.33 -0.24 -17.00
C LEU A 188 -18.47 -0.65 -16.07
N PHE A 189 -19.71 -0.34 -16.44
CA PHE A 189 -20.87 -0.74 -15.65
C PHE A 189 -21.41 -2.13 -16.01
N SER A 190 -20.80 -2.80 -16.94
CA SER A 190 -21.15 -4.17 -17.35
C SER A 190 -20.23 -5.24 -16.74
N ILE A 191 -19.30 -4.86 -15.91
CA ILE A 191 -18.47 -5.73 -15.09
C ILE A 191 -19.02 -5.72 -13.67
#